data_9726aa5074e8b0f628d96311fff48bff
#
_entry.id   9726aa5074e8b0f628d96311fff48bff
#
_cell.length_a   1.000
_cell.length_b   1.000
_cell.length_c   1.000
_cell.angle_alpha   90.00
_cell.angle_beta   90.00
_cell.angle_gamma   90.00
#
_symmetry.space_group_name_H-M   'P 1'
#
loop_
_entity.id
_entity.type
_entity.pdbx_description
1 polymer ?
#
loop_
_entity_poly.entity_id
_entity_poly.type
_entity_poly.pdbx_seq_one_letter_code
_entity_poly.pdbx_strand_id
1 'polypeptide(L)'
;LGYKPLPGAQLRYFAYAGERLVGLLGFGAAAWKSGPRDEWIGWSRAQRHRNLPGVVNNARFLILPWVRVSSLASKLLAMAARVLPAHWEGRYGYRAVLLETFVESERFAGTCYRAANWTCVGWTQGRGKLGDHRLGQVPVKAVWVYPLAKDFRARLAR
;
A
#
# COMPACT_ATOMS: atom_id res chain seq x y z
N LEU A 1 -21.21 -1.76 7.95
CA LEU A 1 -19.79 -2.11 7.68
C LEU A 1 -18.97 -1.86 8.93
N GLY A 2 -18.69 -2.94 9.67
CA GLY A 2 -17.85 -2.84 10.86
C GLY A 2 -16.44 -2.40 10.50
N TYR A 3 -16.05 -1.24 10.95
CA TYR A 3 -14.67 -0.78 10.83
C TYR A 3 -13.80 -1.60 11.76
N LYS A 4 -12.85 -2.33 11.19
CA LYS A 4 -11.82 -3.00 12.00
C LYS A 4 -10.55 -2.16 11.96
N PRO A 5 -10.01 -1.75 13.10
CA PRO A 5 -8.73 -1.05 13.13
C PRO A 5 -7.64 -1.91 12.50
N LEU A 6 -6.72 -1.28 11.81
CA LEU A 6 -5.53 -1.95 11.31
C LEU A 6 -4.61 -2.29 12.48
N PRO A 7 -4.02 -3.50 12.52
CA PRO A 7 -3.07 -3.83 13.57
C PRO A 7 -1.75 -3.07 13.40
N GLY A 8 -1.11 -2.74 14.51
CA GLY A 8 0.21 -2.12 14.51
C GLY A 8 0.21 -0.65 14.10
N ALA A 9 1.32 -0.21 13.51
CA ALA A 9 1.50 1.17 13.05
C ALA A 9 0.50 1.53 11.96
N GLN A 10 -0.13 2.71 12.06
CA GLN A 10 -1.12 3.15 11.09
C GLN A 10 -1.25 4.66 11.02
N LEU A 11 -1.62 5.17 9.83
CA LEU A 11 -2.05 6.54 9.60
C LEU A 11 -3.29 6.53 8.72
N ARG A 12 -4.19 7.45 8.99
CA ARG A 12 -5.40 7.64 8.17
C ARG A 12 -5.47 9.08 7.71
N TYR A 13 -5.86 9.25 6.46
CA TYR A 13 -6.08 10.56 5.87
C TYR A 13 -7.51 10.69 5.42
N PHE A 14 -8.09 11.85 5.74
CA PHE A 14 -9.41 12.24 5.26
C PHE A 14 -9.20 13.34 4.24
N ALA A 15 -9.70 13.14 3.03
CA ALA A 15 -9.53 14.10 1.94
C ALA A 15 -10.79 14.97 1.81
N TYR A 16 -10.59 16.27 1.78
CA TYR A 16 -11.67 17.24 1.66
C TYR A 16 -11.51 18.10 0.41
N ALA A 17 -12.65 18.41 -0.24
CA ALA A 17 -12.76 19.49 -1.21
C ALA A 17 -13.55 20.59 -0.53
N GLY A 18 -12.87 21.65 -0.06
CA GLY A 18 -13.47 22.62 0.83
C GLY A 18 -13.86 21.98 2.15
N GLU A 19 -15.13 22.02 2.52
CA GLU A 19 -15.65 21.40 3.75
C GLU A 19 -16.23 20.00 3.51
N ARG A 20 -16.22 19.53 2.26
CA ARG A 20 -16.86 18.28 1.89
C ARG A 20 -15.86 17.12 1.86
N LEU A 21 -16.14 16.08 2.62
CA LEU A 21 -15.34 14.86 2.59
C LEU A 21 -15.50 14.16 1.23
N VAL A 22 -14.39 13.87 0.56
CA VAL A 22 -14.39 13.24 -0.76
C VAL A 22 -13.68 11.91 -0.79
N GLY A 23 -12.79 11.61 0.15
CA GLY A 23 -12.06 10.35 0.15
C GLY A 23 -11.40 10.03 1.48
N LEU A 24 -10.97 8.79 1.60
CA LEU A 24 -10.31 8.23 2.77
C LEU A 24 -9.14 7.37 2.31
N LEU A 25 -8.00 7.50 3.00
CA LEU A 25 -6.84 6.64 2.77
C LEU A 25 -6.34 6.09 4.10
N GLY A 26 -6.04 4.80 4.15
CA GLY A 26 -5.48 4.16 5.32
C GLY A 26 -4.14 3.50 4.98
N PHE A 27 -3.14 3.76 5.81
CA PHE A 27 -1.81 3.19 5.68
C PHE A 27 -1.49 2.41 6.95
N GLY A 28 -0.83 1.28 6.79
CA GLY A 28 -0.52 0.41 7.91
C GLY A 28 0.75 -0.39 7.69
N ALA A 29 0.97 -1.34 8.59
CA ALA A 29 2.13 -2.21 8.51
C ALA A 29 2.11 -3.04 7.23
N ALA A 30 3.30 -3.29 6.67
CA ALA A 30 3.47 -4.10 5.47
C ALA A 30 3.04 -5.54 5.69
N ALA A 31 2.66 -6.21 4.61
CA ALA A 31 2.47 -7.64 4.62
C ALA A 31 3.78 -8.33 5.02
N TRP A 32 3.70 -9.32 5.90
CA TRP A 32 4.89 -10.03 6.39
C TRP A 32 5.71 -10.61 5.26
N LYS A 33 5.05 -11.20 4.26
CA LYS A 33 5.69 -11.84 3.13
C LYS A 33 4.89 -11.54 1.86
N SER A 34 5.59 -11.15 0.81
CA SER A 34 5.02 -11.00 -0.52
C SER A 34 6.09 -11.38 -1.54
N GLY A 35 5.89 -12.49 -2.26
CA GLY A 35 6.85 -12.96 -3.26
C GLY A 35 7.22 -11.89 -4.27
N PRO A 36 6.25 -11.28 -4.98
CA PRO A 36 6.57 -10.25 -5.97
C PRO A 36 7.30 -9.03 -5.42
N ARG A 37 6.86 -8.55 -4.27
CA ARG A 37 7.52 -7.41 -3.61
C ARG A 37 8.93 -7.74 -3.18
N ASP A 38 9.10 -8.88 -2.50
CA ASP A 38 10.38 -9.30 -1.94
C ASP A 38 11.42 -9.55 -3.03
N GLU A 39 11.01 -10.17 -4.13
CA GLU A 39 11.85 -10.37 -5.30
C GLU A 39 12.22 -9.05 -5.97
N TRP A 40 11.28 -8.14 -6.10
CA TRP A 40 11.52 -6.83 -6.70
C TRP A 40 12.48 -5.97 -5.87
N ILE A 41 12.35 -5.99 -4.54
CA ILE A 41 13.29 -5.32 -3.64
C ILE A 41 14.66 -6.00 -3.70
N GLY A 42 14.68 -7.32 -3.79
CA GLY A 42 15.91 -8.10 -3.85
C GLY A 42 16.56 -8.34 -2.49
N TRP A 43 15.78 -8.27 -1.43
CA TRP A 43 16.30 -8.52 -0.08
C TRP A 43 16.23 -9.99 0.30
N SER A 44 17.11 -10.38 1.24
CA SER A 44 17.07 -11.70 1.86
C SER A 44 15.97 -11.77 2.92
N ARG A 45 15.68 -12.98 3.38
CA ARG A 45 14.74 -13.18 4.50
C ARG A 45 15.19 -12.42 5.74
N ALA A 46 16.48 -12.44 6.05
CA ALA A 46 17.05 -11.73 7.21
C ALA A 46 16.93 -10.22 7.06
N GLN A 47 17.20 -9.69 5.86
CA GLN A 47 17.04 -8.26 5.57
C GLN A 47 15.57 -7.84 5.67
N ARG A 48 14.65 -8.64 5.13
CA ARG A 48 13.24 -8.39 5.27
C ARG A 48 12.83 -8.33 6.74
N HIS A 49 13.27 -9.29 7.53
CA HIS A 49 12.96 -9.34 8.95
C HIS A 49 13.41 -8.06 9.68
N ARG A 50 14.60 -7.55 9.35
CA ARG A 50 15.12 -6.31 9.96
C ARG A 50 14.43 -5.05 9.46
N ASN A 51 14.13 -4.99 8.17
CA ASN A 51 13.81 -3.73 7.50
C ASN A 51 12.35 -3.61 7.04
N LEU A 52 11.51 -4.60 7.34
CA LEU A 52 10.09 -4.58 6.98
C LEU A 52 9.36 -3.32 7.44
N PRO A 53 9.66 -2.74 8.62
CA PRO A 53 9.01 -1.49 9.04
C PRO A 53 9.21 -0.31 8.08
N GLY A 54 10.23 -0.35 7.24
CA GLY A 54 10.43 0.66 6.19
C GLY A 54 9.44 0.57 5.03
N VAL A 55 8.66 -0.50 4.95
CA VAL A 55 7.60 -0.69 3.96
C VAL A 55 6.25 -0.43 4.62
N VAL A 56 5.43 0.42 3.99
CA VAL A 56 4.11 0.80 4.50
C VAL A 56 3.06 0.41 3.49
N ASN A 57 2.00 -0.23 3.97
CA ASN A 57 0.91 -0.74 3.13
C ASN A 57 -0.22 0.29 3.05
N ASN A 58 -0.64 0.61 1.82
CA ASN A 58 -1.90 1.32 1.61
C ASN A 58 -3.03 0.28 1.70
N ALA A 59 -3.55 0.11 2.90
CA ALA A 59 -4.51 -0.95 3.21
C ALA A 59 -5.94 -0.57 2.87
N ARG A 60 -6.24 0.72 2.79
CA ARG A 60 -7.59 1.23 2.53
C ARG A 60 -7.53 2.46 1.66
N PHE A 61 -8.38 2.48 0.65
CA PHE A 61 -8.53 3.64 -0.21
C PHE A 61 -9.97 3.68 -0.71
N LEU A 62 -10.65 4.80 -0.44
CA LEU A 62 -12.03 4.99 -0.83
C LEU A 62 -12.23 6.41 -1.36
N ILE A 63 -12.79 6.50 -2.56
CA ILE A 63 -13.40 7.74 -3.07
C ILE A 63 -14.90 7.60 -2.81
N LEU A 64 -15.51 8.59 -2.20
CA LEU A 64 -16.93 8.51 -1.87
C LEU A 64 -17.79 8.44 -3.14
N PRO A 65 -18.89 7.64 -3.13
CA PRO A 65 -19.60 7.27 -4.37
C PRO A 65 -20.20 8.46 -5.14
N TRP A 66 -20.49 9.55 -4.47
CA TRP A 66 -21.08 10.73 -5.12
C TRP A 66 -20.04 11.66 -5.75
N VAL A 67 -18.76 11.38 -5.57
CA VAL A 67 -17.69 12.23 -6.10
C VAL A 67 -17.43 11.88 -7.55
N ARG A 68 -17.50 12.89 -8.43
CA ARG A 68 -17.32 12.73 -9.89
C ARG A 68 -16.21 13.63 -10.39
N VAL A 69 -15.04 13.59 -9.75
CA VAL A 69 -13.88 14.36 -10.17
C VAL A 69 -12.90 13.46 -10.88
N SER A 70 -12.57 13.79 -12.13
CA SER A 70 -11.59 13.05 -12.91
C SER A 70 -10.23 13.11 -12.24
N SER A 71 -9.53 11.97 -12.23
CA SER A 71 -8.18 11.83 -11.68
C SER A 71 -8.05 12.12 -10.19
N LEU A 72 -9.16 12.21 -9.44
CA LEU A 72 -9.09 12.50 -8.00
C LEU A 72 -8.31 11.40 -7.26
N ALA A 73 -8.54 10.14 -7.59
CA ALA A 73 -7.88 9.02 -6.93
C ALA A 73 -6.36 9.10 -7.04
N SER A 74 -5.83 9.32 -8.25
CA SER A 74 -4.38 9.44 -8.46
C SER A 74 -3.80 10.68 -7.79
N LYS A 75 -4.55 11.79 -7.77
CA LYS A 75 -4.13 13.00 -7.07
C LYS A 75 -4.02 12.79 -5.55
N LEU A 76 -5.00 12.11 -4.96
CA LEU A 76 -4.98 11.81 -3.53
C LEU A 76 -3.84 10.87 -3.17
N LEU A 77 -3.55 9.87 -4.01
CA LEU A 77 -2.40 9.00 -3.81
C LEU A 77 -1.09 9.77 -3.87
N ALA A 78 -0.95 10.68 -4.83
CA ALA A 78 0.25 11.51 -4.96
C ALA A 78 0.43 12.43 -3.75
N MET A 79 -0.65 13.05 -3.28
CA MET A 79 -0.61 13.91 -2.09
C MET A 79 -0.23 13.12 -0.84
N ALA A 80 -0.83 11.95 -0.65
CA ALA A 80 -0.53 11.09 0.49
C ALA A 80 0.94 10.65 0.49
N ALA A 81 1.47 10.24 -0.67
CA ALA A 81 2.87 9.83 -0.81
C ALA A 81 3.83 10.96 -0.45
N ARG A 82 3.42 12.21 -0.68
CA ARG A 82 4.23 13.38 -0.38
C ARG A 82 4.32 13.70 1.11
N VAL A 83 3.22 13.55 1.84
CA VAL A 83 3.16 13.93 3.26
C VAL A 83 3.40 12.77 4.22
N LEU A 84 3.17 11.54 3.79
CA LEU A 84 3.28 10.36 4.65
C LEU A 84 4.67 10.18 5.27
N PRO A 85 5.80 10.34 4.55
CA PRO A 85 7.11 10.08 5.16
C PRO A 85 7.37 10.92 6.41
N ALA A 86 7.05 12.21 6.37
CA ALA A 86 7.23 13.09 7.53
C ALA A 86 6.27 12.74 8.67
N HIS A 87 5.01 12.49 8.36
CA HIS A 87 4.01 12.12 9.36
C HIS A 87 4.33 10.77 10.00
N TRP A 88 4.77 9.80 9.19
CA TRP A 88 5.13 8.47 9.68
C TRP A 88 6.32 8.52 10.62
N GLU A 89 7.39 9.22 10.22
CA GLU A 89 8.58 9.39 11.03
C GLU A 89 8.27 10.15 12.33
N GLY A 90 7.45 11.20 12.25
CA GLY A 90 7.04 11.95 13.42
C GLY A 90 6.26 11.13 14.44
N ARG A 91 5.45 10.18 13.97
CA ARG A 91 4.63 9.33 14.84
C ARG A 91 5.36 8.11 15.38
N TYR A 92 6.20 7.47 14.55
CA TYR A 92 6.78 6.17 14.88
C TYR A 92 8.30 6.19 15.04
N GLY A 93 8.97 7.30 14.71
CA GLY A 93 10.40 7.47 14.94
C GLY A 93 11.31 6.78 13.94
N TYR A 94 10.76 6.21 12.86
CA TYR A 94 11.55 5.62 11.79
C TYR A 94 10.96 5.98 10.43
N ARG A 95 11.75 5.82 9.40
CA ARG A 95 11.42 6.32 8.07
C ARG A 95 10.73 5.25 7.21
N ALA A 96 9.60 5.61 6.61
CA ALA A 96 8.99 4.82 5.56
C ALA A 96 9.74 5.11 4.25
N VAL A 97 10.18 4.05 3.52
CA VAL A 97 10.95 4.21 2.29
C VAL A 97 10.28 3.60 1.07
N LEU A 98 9.26 2.77 1.26
CA LEU A 98 8.50 2.14 0.18
C LEU A 98 7.04 2.01 0.58
N LEU A 99 6.14 2.34 -0.34
CA LEU A 99 4.72 2.02 -0.21
C LEU A 99 4.40 0.76 -1.00
N GLU A 100 3.46 -0.02 -0.50
CA GLU A 100 2.89 -1.16 -1.21
C GLU A 100 1.38 -1.15 -1.14
N THR A 101 0.72 -1.84 -2.06
CA THR A 101 -0.70 -2.14 -1.98
C THR A 101 -1.03 -3.39 -2.77
N PHE A 102 -2.17 -4.00 -2.44
CA PHE A 102 -2.67 -5.21 -3.09
C PHE A 102 -4.06 -4.89 -3.64
N VAL A 103 -4.24 -5.02 -4.95
CA VAL A 103 -5.47 -4.64 -5.65
C VAL A 103 -6.08 -5.87 -6.32
N GLU A 104 -7.33 -6.17 -6.00
CA GLU A 104 -8.07 -7.23 -6.70
C GLU A 104 -8.30 -6.83 -8.16
N SER A 105 -7.72 -7.59 -9.08
CA SER A 105 -7.77 -7.29 -10.51
C SER A 105 -9.18 -7.37 -11.10
N GLU A 106 -10.03 -8.19 -10.54
CA GLU A 106 -11.40 -8.34 -11.02
C GLU A 106 -12.32 -7.19 -10.62
N ARG A 107 -11.98 -6.50 -9.53
CA ARG A 107 -12.77 -5.39 -8.97
C ARG A 107 -12.22 -4.02 -9.32
N PHE A 108 -10.89 -3.91 -9.41
CA PHE A 108 -10.22 -2.63 -9.56
C PHE A 108 -9.14 -2.74 -10.63
N ALA A 109 -9.15 -1.83 -11.56
CA ALA A 109 -8.20 -1.83 -12.68
C ALA A 109 -6.77 -1.41 -12.29
N GLY A 110 -6.56 -0.94 -11.06
CA GLY A 110 -5.26 -0.41 -10.64
C GLY A 110 -4.85 0.87 -11.36
N THR A 111 -5.76 1.45 -12.12
CA THR A 111 -5.48 2.61 -12.98
C THR A 111 -5.01 3.82 -12.18
N CYS A 112 -5.59 4.05 -11.00
CA CYS A 112 -5.21 5.18 -10.16
C CYS A 112 -3.78 5.04 -9.62
N TYR A 113 -3.35 3.83 -9.31
CA TYR A 113 -1.98 3.58 -8.85
C TYR A 113 -0.99 3.83 -9.98
N ARG A 114 -1.27 3.32 -11.18
CA ARG A 114 -0.44 3.58 -12.36
C ARG A 114 -0.35 5.07 -12.66
N ALA A 115 -1.48 5.77 -12.63
CA ALA A 115 -1.51 7.21 -12.86
C ALA A 115 -0.77 8.01 -11.79
N ALA A 116 -0.63 7.46 -10.59
CA ALA A 116 0.15 8.07 -9.50
C ALA A 116 1.63 7.59 -9.49
N ASN A 117 2.08 6.95 -10.58
CA ASN A 117 3.45 6.47 -10.80
C ASN A 117 3.85 5.27 -9.93
N TRP A 118 2.91 4.51 -9.44
CA TRP A 118 3.20 3.23 -8.81
C TRP A 118 3.54 2.18 -9.87
N THR A 119 4.33 1.19 -9.49
CA THR A 119 4.74 0.10 -10.37
C THR A 119 4.08 -1.20 -9.96
N CYS A 120 3.48 -1.92 -10.91
CA CYS A 120 2.99 -3.27 -10.66
C CYS A 120 4.19 -4.24 -10.74
N VAL A 121 4.43 -4.97 -9.65
CA VAL A 121 5.60 -5.87 -9.55
C VAL A 121 5.23 -7.34 -9.67
N GLY A 122 3.95 -7.64 -9.77
CA GLY A 122 3.47 -9.00 -9.96
C GLY A 122 2.11 -9.22 -9.34
N TRP A 123 1.80 -10.49 -9.10
CA TRP A 123 0.47 -10.92 -8.66
C TRP A 123 0.61 -11.93 -7.53
N THR A 124 -0.33 -11.89 -6.59
CA THR A 124 -0.43 -12.92 -5.55
C THR A 124 -0.90 -14.23 -6.18
N GLN A 125 -0.65 -15.34 -5.49
CA GLN A 125 -0.99 -16.67 -6.00
C GLN A 125 -2.43 -17.11 -5.71
N GLY A 126 -3.21 -16.28 -5.05
CA GLY A 126 -4.59 -16.62 -4.72
C GLY A 126 -4.74 -17.70 -3.66
N ARG A 127 -3.70 -17.91 -2.81
CA ARG A 127 -3.74 -18.91 -1.73
C ARG A 127 -4.25 -18.30 -0.43
N GLY A 128 -5.14 -19.01 0.25
CA GLY A 128 -5.57 -18.66 1.58
C GLY A 128 -4.53 -18.97 2.64
N LYS A 129 -4.74 -18.47 3.86
CA LYS A 129 -3.84 -18.68 5.00
C LYS A 129 -3.69 -20.15 5.41
N LEU A 130 -4.65 -21.00 5.05
CA LEU A 130 -4.75 -22.37 5.53
C LEU A 130 -4.35 -23.42 4.49
N GLY A 131 -3.72 -23.02 3.40
CA GLY A 131 -3.11 -23.96 2.46
C GLY A 131 -3.92 -24.29 1.23
N ASP A 132 -3.54 -25.38 0.56
CA ASP A 132 -3.88 -25.68 -0.83
C ASP A 132 -5.35 -25.97 -1.11
N HIS A 133 -6.09 -26.47 -0.14
CA HIS A 133 -7.51 -26.82 -0.33
C HIS A 133 -8.41 -25.59 -0.56
N ARG A 134 -7.90 -24.38 -0.36
CA ARG A 134 -8.58 -23.12 -0.64
C ARG A 134 -8.06 -22.42 -1.88
N LEU A 135 -7.27 -23.09 -2.67
CA LEU A 135 -6.75 -22.56 -3.92
C LEU A 135 -7.92 -22.14 -4.83
N GLY A 136 -7.90 -20.90 -5.34
CA GLY A 136 -8.97 -20.38 -6.17
C GLY A 136 -10.12 -19.72 -5.40
N GLN A 137 -10.17 -19.85 -4.06
CA GLN A 137 -11.17 -19.17 -3.23
C GLN A 137 -10.70 -17.78 -2.79
N VAL A 138 -9.40 -17.51 -2.82
CA VAL A 138 -8.81 -16.20 -2.49
C VAL A 138 -8.52 -15.49 -3.80
N PRO A 139 -9.01 -14.25 -3.98
CA PRO A 139 -8.77 -13.51 -5.22
C PRO A 139 -7.29 -13.26 -5.45
N VAL A 140 -6.88 -13.35 -6.70
CA VAL A 140 -5.54 -12.94 -7.13
C VAL A 140 -5.49 -11.42 -7.08
N LYS A 141 -4.45 -10.88 -6.47
CA LYS A 141 -4.27 -9.44 -6.34
C LYS A 141 -3.01 -8.97 -7.04
N ALA A 142 -3.12 -7.86 -7.75
CA ALA A 142 -1.95 -7.17 -8.27
C ALA A 142 -1.20 -6.50 -7.14
N VAL A 143 0.12 -6.61 -7.15
CA VAL A 143 0.99 -6.00 -6.15
C VAL A 143 1.62 -4.75 -6.74
N TRP A 144 1.33 -3.61 -6.14
CA TRP A 144 1.82 -2.31 -6.57
C TRP A 144 2.74 -1.71 -5.51
N VAL A 145 3.80 -1.05 -5.95
CA VAL A 145 4.78 -0.42 -5.06
C VAL A 145 5.09 1.00 -5.51
N TYR A 146 5.48 1.83 -4.56
CA TYR A 146 5.90 3.21 -4.83
C TYR A 146 7.07 3.58 -3.92
N PRO A 147 8.28 3.81 -4.48
CA PRO A 147 9.42 4.24 -3.69
C PRO A 147 9.24 5.66 -3.15
N LEU A 148 9.45 5.82 -1.85
CA LEU A 148 9.43 7.12 -1.18
C LEU A 148 10.83 7.75 -1.11
N ALA A 149 11.87 6.94 -1.32
CA ALA A 149 13.26 7.38 -1.32
C ALA A 149 13.97 6.75 -2.52
N LYS A 150 14.89 7.49 -3.15
CA LYS A 150 15.64 6.99 -4.30
C LYS A 150 16.51 5.78 -3.94
N ASP A 151 17.04 5.75 -2.74
CA ASP A 151 17.92 4.70 -2.22
C ASP A 151 17.16 3.61 -1.44
N PHE A 152 15.89 3.42 -1.73
CA PHE A 152 15.03 2.49 -0.97
C PHE A 152 15.58 1.06 -0.94
N ARG A 153 16.14 0.56 -2.04
CA ARG A 153 16.73 -0.79 -2.05
C ARG A 153 17.93 -0.90 -1.13
N ALA A 154 18.83 0.07 -1.16
CA ALA A 154 19.97 0.09 -0.28
C ALA A 154 19.55 0.11 1.19
N ARG A 155 18.50 0.85 1.52
CA ARG A 155 17.96 0.93 2.88
C ARG A 155 17.27 -0.36 3.33
N LEU A 156 16.53 -1.01 2.43
CA LEU A 156 15.79 -2.22 2.75
C LEU A 156 16.66 -3.48 2.70
N ALA A 157 17.73 -3.48 1.95
CA ALA A 157 18.65 -4.60 1.77
C ALA A 157 19.95 -4.44 2.58
N ARG A 158 19.90 -3.75 3.68
CA ARG A 158 21.03 -3.65 4.61
C ARG A 158 21.18 -4.86 5.49
#